data_915968c12d8a5bcba2965e678048c3fd
#
_entry.id   915968c12d8a5bcba2965e678048c3fd
#
_cell.length_a   1.000
_cell.length_b   1.000
_cell.length_c   1.000
_cell.angle_alpha   90.00
_cell.angle_beta   90.00
_cell.angle_gamma   90.00
#
_symmetry.space_group_name_H-M   'P 1'
#
loop_
_entity.id
_entity.type
_entity.pdbx_description
1 polymer ?
#
loop_
_entity_poly.entity_id
_entity_poly.type
_entity_poly.pdbx_seq_one_letter_code
_entity_poly.pdbx_strand_id
1 'polypeptide(L)'
;MSLLALLMHSTKLDEKLKDAVCSIETDGLSDADKALVREYKRELGMASKVPSSLVKAMSEETAKAHSKWVEARSENKFSIFQPSLENLVSLSKEYASAIGNGDYNTLLDLYERGMTEEKIDSLFDELEVAIHVIMDKIEGRKVDTSFLNVKYDVKKEEEFCSQIAKKMGFDFSRGAIGIVQHPFTTTLGRDDIRIS
;
A
#
# COMPACT_ATOMS: atom_id res chain seq x y z
N MET A 1 -14.51 -5.91 -8.61
CA MET A 1 -13.54 -4.85 -8.27
C MET A 1 -13.52 -3.74 -9.30
N SER A 2 -13.46 -4.00 -10.62
CA SER A 2 -13.39 -2.95 -11.66
C SER A 2 -14.57 -1.97 -11.67
N LEU A 3 -15.80 -2.45 -11.42
CA LEU A 3 -16.98 -1.59 -11.35
C LEU A 3 -16.87 -0.54 -10.22
N LEU A 4 -16.44 -0.97 -9.03
CA LEU A 4 -16.27 -0.07 -7.89
C LEU A 4 -15.18 0.98 -8.16
N ALA A 5 -14.05 0.57 -8.75
CA ALA A 5 -12.98 1.49 -9.13
C ALA A 5 -13.47 2.54 -10.14
N LEU A 6 -14.28 2.14 -11.11
CA LEU A 6 -14.88 3.06 -12.08
C LEU A 6 -15.91 4.01 -11.44
N LEU A 7 -16.74 3.52 -10.50
CA LEU A 7 -17.68 4.37 -9.76
C LEU A 7 -16.94 5.41 -8.91
N MET A 8 -15.91 4.99 -8.19
CA MET A 8 -15.07 5.92 -7.42
C MET A 8 -14.40 6.96 -8.32
N HIS A 9 -13.88 6.53 -9.46
CA HIS A 9 -13.25 7.43 -10.42
C HIS A 9 -14.27 8.41 -11.01
N SER A 10 -15.44 7.95 -11.45
CA SER A 10 -16.49 8.81 -11.99
C SER A 10 -17.00 9.83 -10.97
N THR A 11 -17.09 9.44 -9.69
CA THR A 11 -17.45 10.37 -8.61
C THR A 11 -16.40 11.47 -8.46
N LYS A 12 -15.11 11.16 -8.56
CA LYS A 12 -14.03 12.15 -8.54
C LYS A 12 -14.03 13.06 -9.77
N LEU A 13 -14.61 12.62 -10.88
CA LEU A 13 -14.77 13.43 -12.10
C LEU A 13 -16.04 14.28 -12.13
N ASP A 14 -16.93 14.14 -11.15
CA ASP A 14 -18.17 14.92 -11.09
C ASP A 14 -17.85 16.43 -10.99
N GLU A 15 -18.37 17.21 -11.94
CA GLU A 15 -18.08 18.64 -12.03
C GLU A 15 -18.62 19.41 -10.82
N LYS A 16 -19.79 19.03 -10.27
CA LYS A 16 -20.34 19.68 -9.09
C LYS A 16 -19.48 19.47 -7.87
N LEU A 17 -18.91 18.25 -7.71
CA LEU A 17 -17.98 17.97 -6.64
C LEU A 17 -16.67 18.77 -6.80
N LYS A 18 -16.14 18.85 -8.02
CA LYS A 18 -14.95 19.63 -8.32
C LYS A 18 -15.15 21.12 -8.03
N ASP A 19 -16.25 21.68 -8.53
CA ASP A 19 -16.59 23.08 -8.32
C ASP A 19 -16.79 23.39 -6.82
N ALA A 20 -17.50 22.52 -6.10
CA ALA A 20 -17.70 22.66 -4.67
C ALA A 20 -16.37 22.67 -3.90
N VAL A 21 -15.45 21.74 -4.20
CA VAL A 21 -14.14 21.67 -3.53
C VAL A 21 -13.23 22.83 -3.96
N CYS A 22 -13.23 23.20 -5.23
CA CYS A 22 -12.38 24.28 -5.74
C CYS A 22 -12.81 25.66 -5.24
N SER A 23 -14.11 25.88 -5.00
CA SER A 23 -14.66 27.14 -4.49
C SER A 23 -14.46 27.35 -2.98
N ILE A 24 -13.98 26.35 -2.23
CA ILE A 24 -13.73 26.51 -0.79
C ILE A 24 -12.60 27.52 -0.58
N GLU A 25 -12.96 28.64 0.05
CA GLU A 25 -11.99 29.60 0.58
C GLU A 25 -11.35 29.02 1.84
N THR A 26 -10.02 29.10 1.92
CA THR A 26 -9.28 28.51 3.03
C THR A 26 -8.94 29.50 4.15
N ASP A 27 -9.19 30.79 3.92
CA ASP A 27 -8.97 31.82 4.93
C ASP A 27 -9.93 31.63 6.11
N GLY A 28 -9.37 31.60 7.32
CA GLY A 28 -10.14 31.38 8.54
C GLY A 28 -10.40 29.91 8.90
N LEU A 29 -10.07 28.94 8.03
CA LEU A 29 -10.17 27.52 8.36
C LEU A 29 -9.05 27.08 9.33
N SER A 30 -9.31 26.02 10.08
CA SER A 30 -8.28 25.34 10.86
C SER A 30 -7.19 24.73 9.95
N ASP A 31 -5.99 24.48 10.48
CA ASP A 31 -4.90 23.87 9.70
C ASP A 31 -5.29 22.45 9.19
N ALA A 32 -6.08 21.72 9.97
CA ALA A 32 -6.61 20.42 9.56
C ALA A 32 -7.56 20.54 8.35
N ASP A 33 -8.48 21.52 8.38
CA ASP A 33 -9.42 21.74 7.28
C ASP A 33 -8.69 22.26 6.02
N LYS A 34 -7.70 23.14 6.18
CA LYS A 34 -6.83 23.58 5.08
C LYS A 34 -6.10 22.39 4.44
N ALA A 35 -5.56 21.49 5.26
CA ALA A 35 -4.91 20.28 4.78
C ALA A 35 -5.91 19.40 4.03
N LEU A 36 -7.11 19.19 4.57
CA LEU A 36 -8.15 18.39 3.94
C LEU A 36 -8.53 18.94 2.56
N VAL A 37 -8.79 20.25 2.46
CA VAL A 37 -9.13 20.91 1.19
C VAL A 37 -7.99 20.75 0.17
N ARG A 38 -6.74 20.95 0.60
CA ARG A 38 -5.56 20.76 -0.25
C ARG A 38 -5.50 19.34 -0.80
N GLU A 39 -5.73 18.33 0.04
CA GLU A 39 -5.69 16.94 -0.34
C GLU A 39 -6.80 16.59 -1.36
N TYR A 40 -8.02 17.03 -1.11
CA TYR A 40 -9.11 16.82 -2.06
C TYR A 40 -8.84 17.50 -3.41
N LYS A 41 -8.37 18.74 -3.42
CA LYS A 41 -7.98 19.44 -4.66
C LYS A 41 -6.91 18.64 -5.44
N ARG A 42 -5.93 18.09 -4.74
CA ARG A 42 -4.87 17.24 -5.34
C ARG A 42 -5.46 15.95 -5.91
N GLU A 43 -6.28 15.22 -5.14
CA GLU A 43 -6.90 13.98 -5.59
C GLU A 43 -7.78 14.16 -6.83
N LEU A 44 -8.65 15.18 -6.82
CA LEU A 44 -9.52 15.48 -7.95
C LEU A 44 -8.70 15.90 -9.19
N GLY A 45 -7.65 16.69 -8.97
CA GLY A 45 -6.71 17.07 -10.01
C GLY A 45 -5.97 15.90 -10.64
N MET A 46 -5.53 14.92 -9.85
CA MET A 46 -4.93 13.69 -10.36
C MET A 46 -5.96 12.82 -11.09
N ALA A 47 -7.13 12.61 -10.50
CA ALA A 47 -8.17 11.79 -11.10
C ALA A 47 -8.58 12.32 -12.49
N SER A 48 -8.61 13.64 -12.68
CA SER A 48 -8.99 14.25 -13.96
C SER A 48 -7.96 14.02 -15.08
N LYS A 49 -6.74 13.63 -14.75
CA LYS A 49 -5.69 13.34 -15.73
C LYS A 49 -5.69 11.88 -16.19
N VAL A 50 -6.30 10.98 -15.41
CA VAL A 50 -6.26 9.53 -15.66
C VAL A 50 -7.48 9.10 -16.46
N PRO A 51 -7.31 8.48 -17.64
CA PRO A 51 -8.43 7.93 -18.40
C PRO A 51 -9.16 6.81 -17.64
N SER A 52 -10.49 6.78 -17.70
CA SER A 52 -11.29 5.71 -17.07
C SER A 52 -10.94 4.32 -17.59
N SER A 53 -10.50 4.21 -18.85
CA SER A 53 -10.00 2.95 -19.43
C SER A 53 -8.76 2.43 -18.71
N LEU A 54 -7.83 3.32 -18.34
CA LEU A 54 -6.63 2.95 -17.59
C LEU A 54 -6.97 2.52 -16.16
N VAL A 55 -7.87 3.23 -15.48
CA VAL A 55 -8.38 2.84 -14.15
C VAL A 55 -8.98 1.45 -14.17
N LYS A 56 -9.79 1.16 -15.20
CA LYS A 56 -10.39 -0.16 -15.41
C LYS A 56 -9.31 -1.23 -15.61
N ALA A 57 -8.39 -1.00 -16.55
CA ALA A 57 -7.33 -1.94 -16.89
C ALA A 57 -6.44 -2.26 -15.67
N MET A 58 -6.04 -1.25 -14.90
CA MET A 58 -5.27 -1.44 -13.67
C MET A 58 -6.03 -2.28 -12.64
N SER A 59 -7.32 -1.99 -12.41
CA SER A 59 -8.13 -2.73 -11.44
C SER A 59 -8.33 -4.20 -11.84
N GLU A 60 -8.54 -4.48 -13.13
CA GLU A 60 -8.69 -5.83 -13.67
C GLU A 60 -7.38 -6.62 -13.59
N GLU A 61 -6.26 -6.01 -14.02
CA GLU A 61 -4.96 -6.70 -13.97
C GLU A 61 -4.47 -6.90 -12.53
N THR A 62 -4.72 -5.96 -11.61
CA THR A 62 -4.38 -6.15 -10.20
C THR A 62 -5.10 -7.36 -9.59
N ALA A 63 -6.40 -7.52 -9.86
CA ALA A 63 -7.16 -8.65 -9.36
C ALA A 63 -6.66 -9.99 -9.95
N LYS A 64 -6.36 -10.02 -11.25
CA LYS A 64 -5.79 -11.17 -11.95
C LYS A 64 -4.38 -11.49 -11.43
N ALA A 65 -3.53 -10.48 -11.31
CA ALA A 65 -2.15 -10.60 -10.83
C ALA A 65 -2.09 -11.18 -9.42
N HIS A 66 -2.99 -10.75 -8.51
CA HIS A 66 -3.08 -11.33 -7.18
C HIS A 66 -3.34 -12.85 -7.22
N SER A 67 -4.30 -13.29 -8.02
CA SER A 67 -4.60 -14.73 -8.16
C SER A 67 -3.40 -15.50 -8.73
N LYS A 68 -2.73 -14.93 -9.74
CA LYS A 68 -1.53 -15.53 -10.34
C LYS A 68 -0.34 -15.53 -9.39
N TRP A 69 -0.21 -14.53 -8.54
CA TRP A 69 0.81 -14.51 -7.50
C TRP A 69 0.59 -15.60 -6.44
N VAL A 70 -0.65 -15.81 -5.97
CA VAL A 70 -0.98 -16.89 -5.02
C VAL A 70 -0.64 -18.27 -5.63
N GLU A 71 -1.04 -18.50 -6.89
CA GLU A 71 -0.72 -19.73 -7.61
C GLU A 71 0.79 -19.93 -7.75
N ALA A 72 1.52 -18.91 -8.21
CA ALA A 72 2.97 -18.93 -8.37
C ALA A 72 3.72 -19.21 -7.05
N ARG A 73 3.24 -18.63 -5.95
CA ARG A 73 3.76 -18.86 -4.59
C ARG A 73 3.56 -20.30 -4.14
N SER A 74 2.36 -20.86 -4.35
CA SER A 74 2.04 -22.23 -3.95
C SER A 74 2.84 -23.27 -4.73
N GLU A 75 3.14 -22.99 -6.01
CA GLU A 75 3.92 -23.87 -6.89
C GLU A 75 5.44 -23.57 -6.88
N ASN A 76 5.87 -22.51 -6.16
CA ASN A 76 7.24 -21.98 -6.21
C ASN A 76 7.70 -21.73 -7.66
N LYS A 77 6.84 -21.15 -8.50
CA LYS A 77 7.04 -20.99 -9.94
C LYS A 77 6.72 -19.57 -10.40
N PHE A 78 7.73 -18.71 -10.42
CA PHE A 78 7.60 -17.29 -10.77
C PHE A 78 6.99 -17.05 -12.18
N SER A 79 7.27 -17.93 -13.14
CA SER A 79 6.79 -17.79 -14.54
C SER A 79 5.26 -17.75 -14.66
N ILE A 80 4.51 -18.19 -13.65
CA ILE A 80 3.04 -18.09 -13.62
C ILE A 80 2.61 -16.63 -13.39
N PHE A 81 3.36 -15.90 -12.56
CA PHE A 81 3.07 -14.50 -12.20
C PHE A 81 3.69 -13.48 -13.15
N GLN A 82 4.83 -13.80 -13.74
CA GLN A 82 5.63 -12.88 -14.55
C GLN A 82 4.82 -12.10 -15.60
N PRO A 83 3.93 -12.70 -16.44
CA PRO A 83 3.18 -11.94 -17.43
C PRO A 83 2.26 -10.87 -16.82
N SER A 84 1.65 -11.17 -15.68
CA SER A 84 0.81 -10.20 -14.96
C SER A 84 1.65 -9.07 -14.34
N LEU A 85 2.84 -9.38 -13.85
CA LEU A 85 3.77 -8.37 -13.34
C LEU A 85 4.23 -7.42 -14.46
N GLU A 86 4.58 -7.95 -15.64
CA GLU A 86 4.95 -7.15 -16.81
C GLU A 86 3.83 -6.21 -17.24
N ASN A 87 2.58 -6.71 -17.26
CA ASN A 87 1.40 -5.87 -17.54
C ASN A 87 1.21 -4.77 -16.48
N LEU A 88 1.34 -5.10 -15.19
CA LEU A 88 1.22 -4.10 -14.11
C LEU A 88 2.30 -3.02 -14.23
N VAL A 89 3.54 -3.38 -14.56
CA VAL A 89 4.62 -2.41 -14.80
C VAL A 89 4.28 -1.51 -15.98
N SER A 90 3.76 -2.05 -17.08
CA SER A 90 3.34 -1.26 -18.24
C SER A 90 2.23 -0.28 -17.90
N LEU A 91 1.18 -0.75 -17.23
CA LEU A 91 0.06 0.10 -16.78
C LEU A 91 0.52 1.17 -15.78
N SER A 92 1.47 0.86 -14.90
CA SER A 92 2.05 1.83 -13.96
C SER A 92 2.82 2.94 -14.68
N LYS A 93 3.54 2.62 -15.76
CA LYS A 93 4.21 3.62 -16.61
C LYS A 93 3.21 4.52 -17.33
N GLU A 94 2.12 3.93 -17.84
CA GLU A 94 1.03 4.71 -18.45
C GLU A 94 0.38 5.63 -17.43
N TYR A 95 0.17 5.14 -16.20
CA TYR A 95 -0.38 5.95 -15.11
C TYR A 95 0.55 7.10 -14.74
N ALA A 96 1.85 6.84 -14.58
CA ALA A 96 2.85 7.89 -14.32
C ALA A 96 2.86 8.97 -15.41
N SER A 97 2.74 8.57 -16.68
CA SER A 97 2.66 9.49 -17.82
C SER A 97 1.36 10.31 -17.82
N ALA A 98 0.25 9.74 -17.36
CA ALA A 98 -1.03 10.44 -17.27
C ALA A 98 -1.04 11.51 -16.16
N ILE A 99 -0.48 11.22 -14.98
CA ILE A 99 -0.52 12.13 -13.83
C ILE A 99 0.64 13.14 -13.78
N GLY A 100 1.78 12.82 -14.40
CA GLY A 100 3.00 13.66 -14.34
C GLY A 100 3.93 13.45 -15.51
N ASN A 101 5.23 13.41 -15.24
CA ASN A 101 6.26 13.36 -16.28
C ASN A 101 6.52 11.93 -16.82
N GLY A 102 5.87 10.91 -16.26
CA GLY A 102 6.10 9.52 -16.64
C GLY A 102 7.37 8.90 -16.03
N ASP A 103 8.06 9.63 -15.16
CA ASP A 103 9.21 9.15 -14.42
C ASP A 103 8.83 8.41 -13.12
N TYR A 104 9.82 7.80 -12.49
CA TYR A 104 9.64 7.07 -11.23
C TYR A 104 9.28 8.00 -10.06
N ASN A 105 9.81 9.22 -10.04
CA ASN A 105 9.48 10.23 -9.03
C ASN A 105 7.98 10.55 -8.98
N THR A 106 7.32 10.54 -10.14
CA THR A 106 5.86 10.71 -10.23
C THR A 106 5.10 9.62 -9.45
N LEU A 107 5.60 8.38 -9.45
CA LEU A 107 5.01 7.27 -8.69
C LEU A 107 5.40 7.31 -7.21
N LEU A 108 6.61 7.71 -6.88
CA LEU A 108 7.07 7.90 -5.50
C LEU A 108 6.20 8.90 -4.76
N ASP A 109 5.84 10.02 -5.38
CA ASP A 109 4.99 11.07 -4.79
C ASP A 109 3.58 10.59 -4.41
N LEU A 110 3.13 9.45 -4.94
CA LEU A 110 1.85 8.83 -4.53
C LEU A 110 1.92 8.21 -3.13
N TYR A 111 3.09 7.76 -2.70
CA TYR A 111 3.32 7.09 -1.43
C TYR A 111 3.95 8.02 -0.40
N GLU A 112 5.01 8.75 -0.82
CA GLU A 112 5.76 9.67 0.03
C GLU A 112 5.86 11.03 -0.66
N ARG A 113 5.06 11.99 -0.20
CA ARG A 113 4.95 13.31 -0.83
C ARG A 113 6.23 14.10 -0.85
N GLY A 114 6.58 14.58 -2.04
CA GLY A 114 7.79 15.34 -2.25
C GLY A 114 9.07 14.52 -2.13
N MET A 115 8.93 13.18 -2.07
CA MET A 115 10.07 12.28 -2.16
C MET A 115 10.53 12.18 -3.61
N THR A 116 11.83 12.21 -3.81
CA THR A 116 12.48 12.01 -5.10
C THR A 116 13.55 10.94 -5.00
N GLU A 117 13.95 10.38 -6.14
CA GLU A 117 15.01 9.37 -6.24
C GLU A 117 16.30 9.88 -5.56
N GLU A 118 16.72 11.13 -5.83
CA GLU A 118 17.92 11.71 -5.24
C GLU A 118 17.86 11.83 -3.72
N LYS A 119 16.67 12.11 -3.17
CA LYS A 119 16.50 12.16 -1.71
C LYS A 119 16.57 10.77 -1.08
N ILE A 120 15.99 9.78 -1.76
CA ILE A 120 16.04 8.38 -1.31
C ILE A 120 17.47 7.87 -1.37
N ASP A 121 18.18 8.11 -2.45
CA ASP A 121 19.58 7.70 -2.61
C ASP A 121 20.45 8.30 -1.50
N SER A 122 20.35 9.60 -1.26
CA SER A 122 21.09 10.25 -0.17
C SER A 122 20.80 9.64 1.21
N LEU A 123 19.52 9.32 1.48
CA LEU A 123 19.12 8.72 2.74
C LEU A 123 19.61 7.28 2.88
N PHE A 124 19.58 6.54 1.79
CA PHE A 124 20.03 5.15 1.77
C PHE A 124 21.55 5.02 1.84
N ASP A 125 22.30 5.94 1.22
CA ASP A 125 23.76 5.99 1.35
C ASP A 125 24.17 6.14 2.82
N GLU A 126 23.53 7.04 3.57
CA GLU A 126 23.78 7.20 5.00
C GLU A 126 23.39 5.96 5.81
N LEU A 127 22.24 5.36 5.47
CA LEU A 127 21.74 4.16 6.12
C LEU A 127 22.62 2.94 5.85
N GLU A 128 23.15 2.78 4.64
CA GLU A 128 24.06 1.71 4.25
C GLU A 128 25.33 1.73 5.09
N VAL A 129 25.94 2.91 5.24
CA VAL A 129 27.11 3.07 6.11
C VAL A 129 26.81 2.67 7.55
N ALA A 130 25.68 3.08 8.11
CA ALA A 130 25.28 2.73 9.47
C ALA A 130 25.03 1.22 9.62
N ILE A 131 24.40 0.59 8.64
CA ILE A 131 24.16 -0.86 8.63
C ILE A 131 25.49 -1.63 8.57
N HIS A 132 26.41 -1.23 7.71
CA HIS A 132 27.73 -1.89 7.63
C HIS A 132 28.48 -1.84 8.96
N VAL A 133 28.48 -0.69 9.63
CA VAL A 133 29.07 -0.57 10.99
C VAL A 133 28.44 -1.54 11.99
N ILE A 134 27.13 -1.77 11.91
CA ILE A 134 26.43 -2.72 12.77
C ILE A 134 26.79 -4.16 12.38
N MET A 135 26.79 -4.46 11.08
CA MET A 135 27.12 -5.78 10.55
C MET A 135 28.52 -6.20 10.96
N ASP A 136 29.52 -5.33 10.85
CA ASP A 136 30.89 -5.59 11.27
C ASP A 136 30.98 -5.91 12.78
N LYS A 137 30.18 -5.25 13.61
CA LYS A 137 30.14 -5.50 15.05
C LYS A 137 29.52 -6.83 15.45
N ILE A 138 28.63 -7.37 14.62
CA ILE A 138 27.96 -8.65 14.87
C ILE A 138 28.58 -9.79 14.11
N GLU A 139 29.51 -9.52 13.19
CA GLU A 139 30.23 -10.54 12.45
C GLU A 139 30.90 -11.56 13.40
N GLY A 140 30.76 -12.83 13.07
CA GLY A 140 31.26 -13.93 13.88
C GLY A 140 30.48 -14.25 15.15
N ARG A 141 29.46 -13.46 15.52
CA ARG A 141 28.58 -13.79 16.65
C ARG A 141 27.63 -14.92 16.24
N LYS A 142 27.70 -16.04 16.95
CA LYS A 142 26.76 -17.14 16.77
C LYS A 142 25.62 -16.99 17.77
N VAL A 143 24.41 -16.83 17.24
CA VAL A 143 23.16 -16.86 18.01
C VAL A 143 22.47 -18.18 17.71
N ASP A 144 21.99 -18.88 18.74
CA ASP A 144 21.17 -20.05 18.52
C ASP A 144 19.83 -19.66 17.93
N THR A 145 19.63 -20.00 16.67
CA THR A 145 18.39 -19.76 15.91
C THR A 145 17.60 -21.05 15.67
N SER A 146 17.94 -22.13 16.35
CA SER A 146 17.30 -23.43 16.17
C SER A 146 15.79 -23.40 16.38
N PHE A 147 15.31 -22.54 17.29
CA PHE A 147 13.89 -22.32 17.54
C PHE A 147 13.12 -21.77 16.33
N LEU A 148 13.77 -21.07 15.39
CA LEU A 148 13.14 -20.57 14.16
C LEU A 148 12.86 -21.67 13.13
N ASN A 149 13.52 -22.84 13.28
CA ASN A 149 13.39 -23.97 12.36
C ASN A 149 12.39 -25.02 12.88
N VAL A 150 11.75 -24.79 14.01
CA VAL A 150 10.75 -25.68 14.57
C VAL A 150 9.43 -25.46 13.85
N LYS A 151 8.78 -26.55 13.42
CA LYS A 151 7.42 -26.49 12.90
C LYS A 151 6.45 -26.49 14.08
N TYR A 152 5.68 -25.44 14.17
CA TYR A 152 4.61 -25.31 15.16
C TYR A 152 3.27 -25.75 14.56
N ASP A 153 2.36 -26.16 15.43
CA ASP A 153 0.97 -26.42 15.03
C ASP A 153 0.25 -25.10 14.80
N VAL A 154 -0.29 -24.90 13.59
CA VAL A 154 -0.92 -23.63 13.17
C VAL A 154 -2.03 -23.20 14.12
N LYS A 155 -2.84 -24.14 14.66
CA LYS A 155 -3.91 -23.79 15.60
C LYS A 155 -3.36 -23.29 16.93
N LYS A 156 -2.25 -23.86 17.40
CA LYS A 156 -1.58 -23.36 18.62
C LYS A 156 -0.95 -22.00 18.41
N GLU A 157 -0.42 -21.74 17.22
CA GLU A 157 0.06 -20.39 16.86
C GLU A 157 -1.06 -19.39 16.85
N GLU A 158 -2.22 -19.71 16.25
CA GLU A 158 -3.40 -18.86 16.23
C GLU A 158 -3.92 -18.55 17.65
N GLU A 159 -4.03 -19.59 18.49
CA GLU A 159 -4.41 -19.43 19.91
C GLU A 159 -3.41 -18.54 20.66
N PHE A 160 -2.12 -18.75 20.47
CA PHE A 160 -1.07 -17.94 21.09
C PHE A 160 -1.11 -16.50 20.63
N CYS A 161 -1.22 -16.23 19.33
CA CYS A 161 -1.35 -14.89 18.77
C CYS A 161 -2.59 -14.17 19.31
N SER A 162 -3.72 -14.89 19.41
CA SER A 162 -4.96 -14.35 19.98
C SER A 162 -4.81 -13.98 21.47
N GLN A 163 -4.09 -14.80 22.24
CA GLN A 163 -3.80 -14.50 23.65
C GLN A 163 -2.89 -13.28 23.79
N ILE A 164 -1.86 -13.15 22.94
CA ILE A 164 -0.97 -11.99 22.93
C ILE A 164 -1.75 -10.72 22.56
N ALA A 165 -2.54 -10.76 21.49
CA ALA A 165 -3.38 -9.64 21.07
C ALA A 165 -4.31 -9.17 22.21
N LYS A 166 -4.99 -10.12 22.87
CA LYS A 166 -5.82 -9.83 24.04
C LYS A 166 -5.03 -9.19 25.19
N LYS A 167 -3.85 -9.71 25.46
CA LYS A 167 -2.95 -9.18 26.51
C LYS A 167 -2.46 -7.76 26.19
N MET A 168 -2.29 -7.45 24.91
CA MET A 168 -1.94 -6.11 24.41
C MET A 168 -3.15 -5.15 24.39
N GLY A 169 -4.36 -5.61 24.75
CA GLY A 169 -5.55 -4.78 24.81
C GLY A 169 -6.40 -4.79 23.55
N PHE A 170 -6.18 -5.73 22.61
CA PHE A 170 -7.05 -5.87 21.45
C PHE A 170 -8.45 -6.32 21.88
N ASP A 171 -9.44 -5.53 21.49
CA ASP A 171 -10.86 -5.78 21.80
C ASP A 171 -11.52 -6.60 20.70
N PHE A 172 -11.70 -7.89 20.96
CA PHE A 172 -12.33 -8.83 20.03
C PHE A 172 -13.84 -8.58 19.81
N SER A 173 -14.48 -7.70 20.60
CA SER A 173 -15.84 -7.25 20.31
C SER A 173 -15.88 -6.20 19.19
N ARG A 174 -14.72 -5.58 18.88
CA ARG A 174 -14.54 -4.51 17.90
C ARG A 174 -13.58 -4.88 16.77
N GLY A 175 -13.15 -6.14 16.73
CA GLY A 175 -12.23 -6.59 15.69
C GLY A 175 -12.08 -8.10 15.65
N ALA A 176 -11.40 -8.56 14.63
CA ALA A 176 -11.12 -9.96 14.39
C ALA A 176 -9.69 -10.18 13.90
N ILE A 177 -9.16 -11.38 14.18
CA ILE A 177 -7.90 -11.88 13.61
C ILE A 177 -8.26 -12.92 12.55
N GLY A 178 -7.58 -12.84 11.40
CA GLY A 178 -7.77 -13.78 10.29
C GLY A 178 -6.45 -14.31 9.74
N ILE A 179 -6.51 -15.44 9.08
CA ILE A 179 -5.36 -16.04 8.38
C ILE A 179 -5.46 -15.65 6.90
N VAL A 180 -4.43 -14.99 6.39
CA VAL A 180 -4.35 -14.54 4.99
C VAL A 180 -2.97 -14.79 4.39
N GLN A 181 -2.88 -14.73 3.07
CA GLN A 181 -1.61 -14.94 2.36
C GLN A 181 -0.59 -13.80 2.58
N HIS A 182 -1.09 -12.58 2.80
CA HIS A 182 -0.28 -11.41 3.06
C HIS A 182 -0.83 -10.67 4.28
N PRO A 183 -0.17 -10.80 5.45
CA PRO A 183 -0.64 -10.18 6.68
C PRO A 183 -0.73 -8.66 6.57
N PHE A 184 -1.82 -8.10 7.08
CA PHE A 184 -2.01 -6.65 7.17
C PHE A 184 -3.09 -6.30 8.20
N THR A 185 -3.14 -5.05 8.61
CA THR A 185 -4.21 -4.53 9.45
C THR A 185 -5.10 -3.61 8.63
N THR A 186 -6.41 -3.85 8.66
CA THR A 186 -7.41 -3.00 8.04
C THR A 186 -8.36 -2.45 9.08
N THR A 187 -8.52 -1.13 9.11
CA THR A 187 -9.54 -0.45 9.90
C THR A 187 -10.69 -0.06 8.99
N LEU A 188 -11.81 -0.78 9.10
CA LEU A 188 -13.04 -0.49 8.33
C LEU A 188 -13.90 0.56 9.03
N GLY A 189 -13.70 0.74 10.32
CA GLY A 189 -14.38 1.72 11.15
C GLY A 189 -13.90 1.62 12.59
N ARG A 190 -14.45 2.49 13.45
CA ARG A 190 -14.09 2.53 14.87
C ARG A 190 -14.29 1.18 15.59
N ASP A 191 -15.28 0.42 15.16
CA ASP A 191 -15.71 -0.83 15.78
C ASP A 191 -15.55 -2.04 14.84
N ASP A 192 -14.72 -1.94 13.80
CA ASP A 192 -14.36 -3.04 12.90
C ASP A 192 -12.90 -2.93 12.47
N ILE A 193 -12.02 -3.54 13.26
CA ILE A 193 -10.57 -3.63 13.00
C ILE A 193 -10.22 -5.08 12.68
N ARG A 194 -9.59 -5.32 11.56
CA ARG A 194 -9.17 -6.64 11.08
C ARG A 194 -7.67 -6.76 11.04
N ILE A 195 -7.12 -7.72 11.80
CA ILE A 195 -5.69 -8.04 11.86
C ILE A 195 -5.47 -9.40 11.19
N SER A 196 -4.37 -9.56 10.47
CA SER A 196 -4.00 -10.84 9.88
C SER A 196 -2.49 -11.06 9.93
#